data_03bd0901234c0ad52abb4ba51252141b
#
_entry.id   03bd0901234c0ad52abb4ba51252141b
#
_cell.length_a   1.000
_cell.length_b   1.000
_cell.length_c   1.000
_cell.angle_alpha   90.00
_cell.angle_beta   90.00
_cell.angle_gamma   90.00
#
_symmetry.space_group_name_H-M   'P 1'
#
loop_
_entity.id
_entity.type
_entity.pdbx_description
1 polymer ?
#
loop_
_entity_poly.entity_id
_entity_poly.type
_entity_poly.pdbx_seq_one_letter_code
_entity_poly.pdbx_strand_id
1 'polypeptide(L)'
;YEWTVEDTMLSLRKKMMDRFKQDNRYIKKDTIDEFEYKSEYVPRVLLLFNVECCRRGQNVRFAFDKYKKENWDVEHVDSQNDATLQEYDDRMRWMKNVNFILNMEHTDRAKELANECQNLIVEFTKHSKVNVDRYRAFYQTINKFYSAESGENDSEVDLTTKKKDYLSNLTLLDSATNREYKDAPFAYKRYCIVKNDRLGDRFIPLCTRNL
;
A
#
# COMPACT_ATOMS: atom_id res chain seq x y z
N TYR A 1 -13.22 36.29 -29.01
CA TYR A 1 -12.88 34.88 -29.17
C TYR A 1 -13.70 34.09 -28.15
N GLU A 2 -14.70 33.33 -28.60
CA GLU A 2 -15.39 32.39 -27.75
C GLU A 2 -14.53 31.13 -27.61
N TRP A 3 -14.19 30.78 -26.40
CA TRP A 3 -13.47 29.53 -26.08
C TRP A 3 -14.38 28.34 -26.35
N THR A 4 -13.92 27.45 -27.20
CA THR A 4 -14.62 26.18 -27.47
C THR A 4 -14.29 25.14 -26.40
N VAL A 5 -15.08 24.07 -26.34
CA VAL A 5 -14.79 22.90 -25.49
C VAL A 5 -13.43 22.31 -25.85
N GLU A 6 -13.08 22.33 -27.14
CA GLU A 6 -11.81 21.82 -27.65
C GLU A 6 -10.61 22.65 -27.17
N ASP A 7 -10.71 23.99 -27.19
CA ASP A 7 -9.69 24.89 -26.65
C ASP A 7 -9.48 24.66 -25.16
N THR A 8 -10.58 24.46 -24.42
CA THR A 8 -10.53 24.14 -23.00
C THR A 8 -9.81 22.80 -22.76
N MET A 9 -10.12 21.76 -23.52
CA MET A 9 -9.48 20.45 -23.41
C MET A 9 -8.00 20.52 -23.75
N LEU A 10 -7.59 21.23 -24.77
CA LEU A 10 -6.19 21.43 -25.15
C LEU A 10 -5.42 22.20 -24.05
N SER A 11 -6.02 23.25 -23.51
CA SER A 11 -5.43 24.02 -22.40
C SER A 11 -5.24 23.16 -21.15
N LEU A 12 -6.24 22.34 -20.78
CA LEU A 12 -6.15 21.44 -19.64
C LEU A 12 -5.07 20.37 -19.85
N ARG A 13 -5.02 19.76 -21.05
CA ARG A 13 -3.96 18.78 -21.38
C ARG A 13 -2.58 19.40 -21.25
N LYS A 14 -2.37 20.62 -21.79
CA LYS A 14 -1.10 21.33 -21.66
C LYS A 14 -0.74 21.57 -20.21
N LYS A 15 -1.66 22.08 -19.38
CA LYS A 15 -1.43 22.29 -17.94
C LYS A 15 -1.09 20.99 -17.20
N MET A 16 -1.74 19.87 -17.56
CA MET A 16 -1.40 18.57 -16.99
C MET A 16 0.01 18.14 -17.39
N MET A 17 0.36 18.22 -18.68
CA MET A 17 1.70 17.87 -19.18
C MET A 17 2.79 18.73 -18.55
N ASP A 18 2.53 20.04 -18.34
CA ASP A 18 3.49 20.94 -17.70
C ASP A 18 3.83 20.56 -16.26
N ARG A 19 2.97 19.78 -15.58
CA ARG A 19 3.25 19.20 -14.25
C ARG A 19 4.23 18.01 -14.28
N PHE A 20 4.50 17.46 -15.46
CA PHE A 20 5.43 16.34 -15.68
C PHE A 20 6.68 16.79 -16.46
N LYS A 21 7.17 17.99 -16.15
CA LYS A 21 8.43 18.51 -16.66
C LYS A 21 9.50 18.49 -15.58
N GLN A 22 10.67 17.99 -15.95
CA GLN A 22 11.90 18.09 -15.19
C GLN A 22 12.92 18.84 -16.06
N ASP A 23 13.61 19.85 -15.52
CA ASP A 23 14.59 20.67 -16.25
C ASP A 23 14.08 21.17 -17.62
N ASN A 24 12.85 21.67 -17.67
CA ASN A 24 12.14 22.12 -18.89
C ASN A 24 11.90 21.03 -19.96
N ARG A 25 12.15 19.74 -19.65
CA ARG A 25 11.87 18.60 -20.54
C ARG A 25 10.74 17.78 -19.99
N TYR A 26 9.89 17.25 -20.87
CA TYR A 26 8.87 16.29 -20.46
C TYR A 26 9.52 14.99 -20.00
N ILE A 27 9.01 14.44 -18.90
CA ILE A 27 9.39 13.13 -18.39
C ILE A 27 9.03 12.08 -19.45
N LYS A 28 9.96 11.22 -19.78
CA LYS A 28 9.74 10.14 -20.74
C LYS A 28 8.90 9.04 -20.09
N LYS A 29 8.04 8.40 -20.88
CA LYS A 29 7.20 7.30 -20.43
C LYS A 29 8.02 6.15 -19.80
N ASP A 30 9.14 5.84 -20.42
CA ASP A 30 10.00 4.71 -20.02
C ASP A 30 10.73 4.93 -18.67
N THR A 31 10.71 6.15 -18.14
CA THR A 31 11.33 6.47 -16.83
C THR A 31 10.32 6.59 -15.69
N ILE A 32 9.01 6.44 -15.96
CA ILE A 32 7.96 6.58 -14.95
C ILE A 32 8.07 5.45 -13.91
N ASP A 33 8.39 4.24 -14.35
CA ASP A 33 8.50 3.07 -13.47
C ASP A 33 9.71 3.16 -12.51
N GLU A 34 10.68 4.03 -12.84
CA GLU A 34 11.87 4.28 -12.02
C GLU A 34 11.66 5.38 -10.95
N PHE A 35 10.46 5.96 -10.87
CA PHE A 35 10.17 6.94 -9.83
C PHE A 35 10.14 6.28 -8.45
N GLU A 36 10.97 6.82 -7.57
CA GLU A 36 11.07 6.37 -6.19
C GLU A 36 10.07 7.13 -5.28
N TYR A 37 9.73 6.53 -4.17
CA TYR A 37 8.77 7.00 -3.15
C TYR A 37 8.88 8.49 -2.82
N LYS A 38 10.10 9.03 -2.73
CA LYS A 38 10.34 10.45 -2.39
C LYS A 38 10.20 11.42 -3.56
N SER A 39 9.99 10.93 -4.78
CA SER A 39 9.83 11.78 -5.95
C SER A 39 8.54 12.59 -5.86
N GLU A 40 8.64 13.91 -6.10
CA GLU A 40 7.47 14.80 -6.17
C GLU A 40 6.48 14.43 -7.28
N TYR A 41 6.89 13.60 -8.24
CA TYR A 41 6.04 13.14 -9.34
C TYR A 41 5.15 11.96 -8.97
N VAL A 42 5.55 11.14 -7.98
CA VAL A 42 4.82 9.94 -7.58
C VAL A 42 3.35 10.23 -7.21
N PRO A 43 3.03 11.19 -6.33
CA PRO A 43 1.63 11.50 -6.02
C PRO A 43 0.83 11.96 -7.25
N ARG A 44 1.48 12.68 -8.18
CA ARG A 44 0.84 13.18 -9.42
C ARG A 44 0.54 12.04 -10.39
N VAL A 45 1.49 11.10 -10.55
CA VAL A 45 1.31 9.91 -11.41
C VAL A 45 0.21 9.03 -10.83
N LEU A 46 0.23 8.73 -9.54
CA LEU A 46 -0.78 7.91 -8.88
C LEU A 46 -2.17 8.54 -8.96
N LEU A 47 -2.28 9.86 -8.77
CA LEU A 47 -3.55 10.57 -8.94
C LEU A 47 -4.05 10.48 -10.38
N LEU A 48 -3.19 10.78 -11.37
CA LEU A 48 -3.56 10.71 -12.79
C LEU A 48 -3.99 9.31 -13.18
N PHE A 49 -3.29 8.29 -12.71
CA PHE A 49 -3.61 6.90 -12.96
C PHE A 49 -5.01 6.54 -12.42
N ASN A 50 -5.31 6.92 -11.17
CA ASN A 50 -6.64 6.70 -10.58
C ASN A 50 -7.75 7.44 -11.34
N VAL A 51 -7.52 8.68 -11.75
CA VAL A 51 -8.48 9.47 -12.56
C VAL A 51 -8.72 8.81 -13.92
N GLU A 52 -7.65 8.34 -14.58
CA GLU A 52 -7.77 7.69 -15.89
C GLU A 52 -8.46 6.32 -15.78
N CYS A 53 -8.22 5.56 -14.73
CA CYS A 53 -8.95 4.32 -14.48
C CYS A 53 -10.44 4.57 -14.27
N CYS A 54 -10.81 5.59 -13.50
CA CYS A 54 -12.21 6.00 -13.36
C CYS A 54 -12.83 6.44 -14.70
N ARG A 55 -12.07 7.20 -15.52
CA ARG A 55 -12.52 7.66 -16.84
C ARG A 55 -12.78 6.51 -17.80
N ARG A 56 -11.97 5.46 -17.76
CA ARG A 56 -12.14 4.24 -18.59
C ARG A 56 -13.22 3.32 -18.05
N GLY A 57 -13.44 3.31 -16.75
CA GLY A 57 -14.52 2.57 -16.12
C GLY A 57 -15.86 3.23 -16.41
N GLN A 58 -16.84 2.45 -16.88
CA GLN A 58 -18.17 2.98 -17.14
C GLN A 58 -18.83 3.39 -15.81
N ASN A 59 -19.36 4.61 -15.75
CA ASN A 59 -20.12 5.17 -14.62
C ASN A 59 -19.36 5.42 -13.31
N VAL A 60 -18.05 5.46 -13.32
CA VAL A 60 -17.26 5.79 -12.14
C VAL A 60 -16.60 7.16 -12.33
N ARG A 61 -16.81 8.07 -11.36
CA ARG A 61 -16.12 9.36 -11.30
C ARG A 61 -15.14 9.37 -10.15
N PHE A 62 -13.96 9.94 -10.38
CA PHE A 62 -13.02 10.18 -9.30
C PHE A 62 -13.58 11.25 -8.35
N ALA A 63 -13.60 10.97 -7.05
CA ALA A 63 -14.19 11.84 -6.03
C ALA A 63 -13.24 13.00 -5.66
N PHE A 64 -13.07 13.97 -6.55
CA PHE A 64 -12.22 15.15 -6.34
C PHE A 64 -12.61 15.98 -5.12
N ASP A 65 -13.88 16.00 -4.74
CA ASP A 65 -14.36 16.68 -3.55
C ASP A 65 -13.79 16.07 -2.27
N LYS A 66 -13.78 14.75 -2.17
CA LYS A 66 -13.15 14.00 -1.07
C LYS A 66 -11.63 14.14 -1.12
N TYR A 67 -11.04 13.98 -2.30
CA TYR A 67 -9.60 14.14 -2.48
C TYR A 67 -9.08 15.52 -2.01
N LYS A 68 -9.86 16.59 -2.21
CA LYS A 68 -9.49 17.94 -1.77
C LYS A 68 -9.69 18.20 -0.27
N LYS A 69 -10.58 17.46 0.38
CA LYS A 69 -10.91 17.65 1.81
C LYS A 69 -10.05 16.83 2.74
N GLU A 70 -9.52 15.72 2.26
CA GLU A 70 -8.75 14.77 3.04
C GLU A 70 -7.25 14.94 2.76
N ASN A 71 -6.42 14.53 3.72
CA ASN A 71 -4.97 14.42 3.50
C ASN A 71 -4.68 13.07 2.86
N TRP A 72 -3.80 13.06 1.87
CA TRP A 72 -3.44 11.88 1.10
C TRP A 72 -1.96 11.60 1.21
N ASP A 73 -1.66 10.33 1.42
CA ASP A 73 -0.31 9.80 1.51
C ASP A 73 -0.03 8.87 0.32
N VAL A 74 1.24 8.79 -0.05
CA VAL A 74 1.75 7.68 -0.86
C VAL A 74 2.14 6.59 0.11
N GLU A 75 1.62 5.39 -0.11
CA GLU A 75 1.83 4.24 0.76
C GLU A 75 2.44 3.08 -0.01
N HIS A 76 3.34 2.34 0.66
CA HIS A 76 3.89 1.11 0.12
C HIS A 76 2.86 -0.02 0.20
N VAL A 77 2.64 -0.69 -0.91
CA VAL A 77 1.77 -1.87 -0.99
C VAL A 77 2.36 -2.97 -0.13
N ASP A 78 3.61 -3.36 -0.41
CA ASP A 78 4.41 -4.23 0.44
C ASP A 78 5.30 -3.39 1.34
N SER A 79 5.16 -3.56 2.66
CA SER A 79 5.85 -2.75 3.65
C SER A 79 7.37 -2.93 3.59
N GLN A 80 8.10 -1.82 3.69
CA GLN A 80 9.57 -1.85 3.64
C GLN A 80 10.21 -2.40 4.92
N ASN A 81 9.59 -2.18 6.08
CA ASN A 81 10.30 -2.17 7.36
C ASN A 81 9.74 -3.10 8.44
N ASP A 82 8.84 -4.03 8.10
CA ASP A 82 8.21 -4.90 9.11
C ASP A 82 9.25 -5.71 9.93
N ALA A 83 10.34 -6.17 9.27
CA ALA A 83 11.42 -6.92 9.94
C ALA A 83 12.28 -6.03 10.86
N THR A 84 12.28 -4.71 10.62
CA THR A 84 13.13 -3.74 11.33
C THR A 84 12.40 -2.97 12.42
N LEU A 85 11.13 -3.30 12.70
CA LEU A 85 10.40 -2.70 13.81
C LEU A 85 11.22 -2.80 15.10
N GLN A 86 11.50 -1.66 15.73
CA GLN A 86 12.38 -1.60 16.91
C GLN A 86 11.58 -1.54 18.21
N GLU A 87 10.45 -0.84 18.17
CA GLU A 87 9.65 -0.59 19.35
C GLU A 87 8.80 -1.81 19.74
N TYR A 88 8.62 -2.00 21.05
CA TYR A 88 7.77 -3.06 21.59
C TYR A 88 6.34 -2.98 21.03
N ASP A 89 5.73 -1.81 21.06
CA ASP A 89 4.35 -1.59 20.66
C ASP A 89 4.14 -1.85 19.17
N ASP A 90 5.11 -1.49 18.32
CA ASP A 90 5.02 -1.71 16.89
C ASP A 90 5.10 -3.21 16.54
N ARG A 91 6.02 -3.95 17.17
CA ARG A 91 6.10 -5.42 17.02
C ARG A 91 4.84 -6.12 17.50
N MET A 92 4.32 -5.72 18.66
CA MET A 92 3.11 -6.29 19.22
C MET A 92 1.88 -5.98 18.35
N ARG A 93 1.78 -4.79 17.80
CA ARG A 93 0.73 -4.42 16.85
C ARG A 93 0.82 -5.27 15.58
N TRP A 94 2.02 -5.40 14.99
CA TRP A 94 2.24 -6.26 13.84
C TRP A 94 1.79 -7.69 14.10
N MET A 95 2.22 -8.29 15.21
CA MET A 95 1.83 -9.66 15.60
C MET A 95 0.32 -9.81 15.78
N LYS A 96 -0.35 -8.83 16.40
CA LYS A 96 -1.81 -8.84 16.56
C LYS A 96 -2.51 -8.79 15.20
N ASN A 97 -2.02 -8.00 14.25
CA ASN A 97 -2.56 -7.91 12.91
C ASN A 97 -2.37 -9.23 12.14
N VAL A 98 -1.19 -9.85 12.25
CA VAL A 98 -0.93 -11.19 11.68
C VAL A 98 -1.87 -12.22 12.28
N ASN A 99 -1.96 -12.28 13.61
CA ASN A 99 -2.83 -13.23 14.30
C ASN A 99 -4.30 -13.08 13.87
N PHE A 100 -4.76 -11.85 13.69
CA PHE A 100 -6.10 -11.57 13.21
C PHE A 100 -6.35 -12.16 11.82
N ILE A 101 -5.43 -11.94 10.86
CA ILE A 101 -5.57 -12.46 9.49
C ILE A 101 -5.48 -13.98 9.45
N LEU A 102 -4.52 -14.59 10.16
CA LEU A 102 -4.38 -16.04 10.23
C LEU A 102 -5.64 -16.72 10.76
N ASN A 103 -6.33 -16.11 11.72
CA ASN A 103 -7.61 -16.64 12.23
C ASN A 103 -8.78 -16.48 11.25
N MET A 104 -8.66 -15.65 10.22
CA MET A 104 -9.65 -15.56 9.14
C MET A 104 -9.43 -16.61 8.05
N GLU A 105 -8.24 -17.19 7.99
CA GLU A 105 -7.91 -18.23 7.03
C GLU A 105 -8.34 -19.61 7.55
N HIS A 106 -8.77 -20.46 6.62
CA HIS A 106 -9.36 -21.77 7.00
C HIS A 106 -8.40 -22.96 6.84
N THR A 107 -7.14 -22.69 6.46
CA THR A 107 -6.13 -23.75 6.30
C THR A 107 -5.60 -24.22 7.65
N ASP A 108 -5.24 -25.51 7.75
CA ASP A 108 -4.69 -26.04 9.01
C ASP A 108 -3.33 -25.39 9.34
N ARG A 109 -2.54 -25.05 8.31
CA ARG A 109 -1.28 -24.34 8.50
C ARG A 109 -1.47 -22.93 9.07
N ALA A 110 -2.49 -22.19 8.62
CA ALA A 110 -2.82 -20.88 9.18
C ALA A 110 -3.23 -20.99 10.66
N LYS A 111 -4.00 -22.02 11.03
CA LYS A 111 -4.38 -22.27 12.43
C LYS A 111 -3.17 -22.56 13.32
N GLU A 112 -2.23 -23.37 12.86
CA GLU A 112 -0.97 -23.64 13.58
C GLU A 112 -0.19 -22.33 13.81
N LEU A 113 -0.01 -21.52 12.76
CA LEU A 113 0.68 -20.24 12.84
C LEU A 113 -0.05 -19.23 13.73
N ALA A 114 -1.39 -19.21 13.71
CA ALA A 114 -2.18 -18.38 14.61
C ALA A 114 -1.95 -18.75 16.08
N ASN A 115 -1.92 -20.04 16.40
CA ASN A 115 -1.63 -20.54 17.75
C ASN A 115 -0.20 -20.17 18.19
N GLU A 116 0.79 -20.34 17.31
CA GLU A 116 2.17 -19.95 17.58
C GLU A 116 2.25 -18.43 17.83
N CYS A 117 1.62 -17.61 16.98
CA CYS A 117 1.55 -16.17 17.14
C CYS A 117 0.93 -15.76 18.47
N GLN A 118 -0.19 -16.38 18.84
CA GLN A 118 -0.88 -16.10 20.08
C GLN A 118 -0.01 -16.42 21.30
N ASN A 119 0.71 -17.54 21.27
CA ASN A 119 1.63 -17.93 22.35
C ASN A 119 2.77 -16.91 22.52
N LEU A 120 3.34 -16.43 21.38
CA LEU A 120 4.37 -15.37 21.41
C LEU A 120 3.80 -14.05 21.96
N ILE A 121 2.60 -13.67 21.58
CA ILE A 121 1.94 -12.44 22.09
C ILE A 121 1.75 -12.54 23.60
N VAL A 122 1.28 -13.66 24.12
CA VAL A 122 1.08 -13.90 25.55
C VAL A 122 2.41 -13.83 26.30
N GLU A 123 3.44 -14.51 25.81
CA GLU A 123 4.79 -14.51 26.41
C GLU A 123 5.37 -13.08 26.44
N PHE A 124 5.34 -12.36 25.32
CA PHE A 124 5.91 -11.02 25.24
C PHE A 124 5.14 -10.02 26.09
N THR A 125 3.82 -10.18 26.20
CA THR A 125 2.98 -9.35 27.09
C THR A 125 3.33 -9.60 28.55
N LYS A 126 3.51 -10.86 28.96
CA LYS A 126 3.86 -11.23 30.34
C LYS A 126 5.18 -10.63 30.78
N HIS A 127 6.15 -10.54 29.88
CA HIS A 127 7.48 -10.01 30.18
C HIS A 127 7.63 -8.52 29.86
N SER A 128 6.61 -7.87 29.28
CA SER A 128 6.68 -6.50 28.76
C SER A 128 7.88 -6.26 27.85
N LYS A 129 8.32 -7.33 27.14
CA LYS A 129 9.51 -7.33 26.29
C LYS A 129 9.36 -8.35 25.17
N VAL A 130 9.74 -7.93 23.95
CA VAL A 130 9.83 -8.81 22.78
C VAL A 130 11.22 -9.45 22.71
N ASN A 131 11.28 -10.78 22.61
CA ASN A 131 12.49 -11.47 22.19
C ASN A 131 12.67 -11.26 20.69
N VAL A 132 13.70 -10.47 20.32
CA VAL A 132 13.93 -10.01 18.95
C VAL A 132 14.20 -11.16 17.99
N ASP A 133 14.94 -12.18 18.42
CA ASP A 133 15.30 -13.31 17.56
C ASP A 133 14.08 -14.19 17.29
N ARG A 134 13.25 -14.43 18.30
CA ARG A 134 11.99 -15.16 18.12
C ARG A 134 11.01 -14.40 17.25
N TYR A 135 10.91 -13.07 17.43
CA TYR A 135 10.11 -12.21 16.55
C TYR A 135 10.56 -12.32 15.10
N ARG A 136 11.88 -12.21 14.83
CA ARG A 136 12.44 -12.31 13.48
C ARG A 136 12.21 -13.69 12.85
N ALA A 137 12.39 -14.76 13.62
CA ALA A 137 12.12 -16.11 13.14
C ALA A 137 10.65 -16.29 12.75
N PHE A 138 9.73 -15.80 13.59
CA PHE A 138 8.31 -15.85 13.30
C PHE A 138 7.95 -14.96 12.09
N TYR A 139 8.52 -13.76 11.99
CA TYR A 139 8.35 -12.87 10.85
C TYR A 139 8.76 -13.55 9.53
N GLN A 140 9.91 -14.22 9.49
CA GLN A 140 10.36 -14.96 8.30
C GLN A 140 9.41 -16.13 7.96
N THR A 141 8.87 -16.81 8.96
CA THR A 141 7.89 -17.89 8.77
C THR A 141 6.61 -17.38 8.14
N ILE A 142 6.10 -16.22 8.58
CA ILE A 142 4.90 -15.58 8.02
C ILE A 142 5.14 -15.14 6.57
N ASN A 143 6.29 -14.54 6.28
CA ASN A 143 6.61 -14.15 4.91
C ASN A 143 6.66 -15.35 3.97
N LYS A 144 7.30 -16.44 4.37
CA LYS A 144 7.33 -17.68 3.58
C LYS A 144 5.94 -18.27 3.37
N PHE A 145 5.08 -18.23 4.39
CA PHE A 145 3.71 -18.69 4.28
C PHE A 145 2.95 -17.94 3.18
N TYR A 146 2.97 -16.62 3.20
CA TYR A 146 2.27 -15.80 2.20
C TYR A 146 2.93 -15.84 0.82
N SER A 147 4.26 -15.93 0.71
CA SER A 147 4.95 -16.07 -0.58
C SER A 147 4.62 -17.40 -1.26
N ALA A 148 4.50 -18.50 -0.50
CA ALA A 148 4.13 -19.80 -1.04
C ALA A 148 2.69 -19.83 -1.58
N GLU A 149 1.77 -19.08 -0.98
CA GLU A 149 0.39 -19.00 -1.44
C GLU A 149 0.23 -18.15 -2.70
N SER A 150 1.12 -17.16 -2.92
CA SER A 150 1.11 -16.32 -4.14
C SER A 150 1.61 -17.05 -5.39
N GLY A 151 2.15 -18.27 -5.25
CA GLY A 151 2.68 -19.05 -6.38
C GLY A 151 3.98 -18.48 -6.96
N GLU A 152 4.59 -17.52 -6.31
CA GLU A 152 5.87 -16.95 -6.68
C GLU A 152 6.99 -17.92 -6.26
N ASN A 153 7.70 -18.47 -7.26
CA ASN A 153 8.86 -19.31 -6.99
C ASN A 153 9.94 -18.51 -6.26
N ASP A 154 10.46 -19.09 -5.19
CA ASP A 154 11.45 -18.57 -4.23
C ASP A 154 12.77 -18.03 -4.83
N SER A 155 12.94 -18.08 -6.15
CA SER A 155 14.22 -17.78 -6.79
C SER A 155 14.41 -16.34 -7.28
N GLU A 156 13.40 -15.46 -7.24
CA GLU A 156 13.53 -14.08 -7.78
C GLU A 156 12.92 -12.95 -6.94
N VAL A 157 12.32 -13.21 -5.80
CA VAL A 157 11.71 -12.14 -4.97
C VAL A 157 12.63 -11.73 -3.81
N ASP A 158 13.90 -11.60 -4.04
CA ASP A 158 14.68 -10.58 -3.33
C ASP A 158 14.44 -9.23 -4.04
N LEU A 159 13.23 -8.71 -3.84
CA LEU A 159 12.98 -7.30 -4.11
C LEU A 159 13.92 -6.54 -3.19
N THR A 160 15.13 -6.29 -3.71
CA THR A 160 16.11 -5.45 -3.01
C THR A 160 15.37 -4.24 -2.47
N THR A 161 15.75 -3.76 -1.31
CA THR A 161 15.11 -2.61 -0.62
C THR A 161 14.85 -1.44 -1.59
N LYS A 162 15.66 -1.29 -2.64
CA LYS A 162 15.47 -0.32 -3.72
C LYS A 162 14.21 -0.53 -4.56
N LYS A 163 13.84 -1.77 -4.89
CA LYS A 163 12.64 -2.03 -5.72
C LYS A 163 11.35 -1.76 -4.96
N LYS A 164 11.36 -1.85 -3.64
CA LYS A 164 10.20 -1.53 -2.80
C LYS A 164 9.83 -0.05 -2.84
N ASP A 165 10.75 0.84 -3.14
CA ASP A 165 10.52 2.28 -3.28
C ASP A 165 9.98 2.71 -4.65
N TYR A 166 9.97 1.82 -5.64
CA TYR A 166 9.52 2.16 -6.98
C TYR A 166 8.00 2.26 -7.09
N LEU A 167 7.56 3.04 -8.07
CA LEU A 167 6.15 3.34 -8.34
C LEU A 167 5.27 2.07 -8.38
N SER A 168 5.81 0.94 -8.84
CA SER A 168 5.11 -0.35 -8.91
C SER A 168 4.65 -0.88 -7.56
N ASN A 169 5.31 -0.47 -6.47
CA ASN A 169 4.96 -0.84 -5.10
C ASN A 169 4.27 0.29 -4.32
N LEU A 170 3.80 1.34 -5.01
CA LEU A 170 3.24 2.52 -4.37
C LEU A 170 1.78 2.72 -4.74
N THR A 171 1.00 3.17 -3.78
CA THR A 171 -0.42 3.49 -3.98
C THR A 171 -0.79 4.80 -3.30
N LEU A 172 -1.94 5.36 -3.70
CA LEU A 172 -2.50 6.57 -3.12
C LEU A 172 -3.58 6.19 -2.10
N LEU A 173 -3.46 6.70 -0.87
CA LEU A 173 -4.36 6.38 0.21
C LEU A 173 -4.60 7.59 1.11
N ASP A 174 -5.78 7.68 1.73
CA ASP A 174 -6.03 8.70 2.75
C ASP A 174 -5.20 8.42 4.02
N SER A 175 -4.72 9.51 4.64
CA SER A 175 -3.83 9.42 5.81
C SER A 175 -4.46 8.74 7.02
N ALA A 176 -5.79 8.69 7.13
CA ALA A 176 -6.45 8.02 8.23
C ALA A 176 -6.45 6.50 8.06
N THR A 177 -6.73 6.01 6.85
CA THR A 177 -6.59 4.58 6.51
C THR A 177 -5.14 4.14 6.63
N ASN A 178 -4.18 4.94 6.14
CA ASN A 178 -2.75 4.65 6.26
C ASN A 178 -2.34 4.48 7.74
N ARG A 179 -2.77 5.36 8.63
CA ARG A 179 -2.48 5.26 10.07
C ARG A 179 -3.12 4.06 10.76
N GLU A 180 -4.21 3.51 10.22
CA GLU A 180 -4.90 2.36 10.80
C GLU A 180 -4.04 1.10 10.76
N TYR A 181 -3.30 0.88 9.70
CA TYR A 181 -2.50 -0.35 9.54
C TYR A 181 -0.98 -0.15 9.55
N LYS A 182 -0.47 1.07 9.30
CA LYS A 182 0.98 1.38 9.31
C LYS A 182 1.82 0.27 8.64
N ASP A 183 2.77 -0.31 9.40
CA ASP A 183 3.70 -1.36 8.98
C ASP A 183 3.08 -2.76 8.97
N ALA A 184 1.77 -2.89 8.87
CA ALA A 184 1.10 -4.18 8.87
C ALA A 184 1.45 -5.00 7.60
N PRO A 185 1.37 -6.35 7.67
CA PRO A 185 1.52 -7.20 6.51
C PRO A 185 0.51 -6.86 5.40
N PHE A 186 0.87 -7.12 4.16
CA PHE A 186 0.03 -6.83 3.00
C PHE A 186 -1.40 -7.40 3.15
N ALA A 187 -1.55 -8.62 3.62
CA ALA A 187 -2.86 -9.24 3.84
C ALA A 187 -3.76 -8.42 4.78
N TYR A 188 -3.19 -7.86 5.86
CA TYR A 188 -3.94 -7.00 6.78
C TYR A 188 -4.25 -5.62 6.16
N LYS A 189 -3.30 -5.03 5.44
CA LYS A 189 -3.54 -3.80 4.68
C LYS A 189 -4.70 -3.97 3.72
N ARG A 190 -4.69 -5.04 2.93
CA ARG A 190 -5.77 -5.38 2.00
C ARG A 190 -7.11 -5.55 2.71
N TYR A 191 -7.13 -6.25 3.84
CA TYR A 191 -8.34 -6.38 4.66
C TYR A 191 -8.90 -5.00 5.06
N CYS A 192 -8.07 -4.09 5.57
CA CYS A 192 -8.47 -2.74 5.97
C CYS A 192 -9.02 -1.93 4.78
N ILE A 193 -8.37 -2.01 3.61
CA ILE A 193 -8.82 -1.35 2.38
C ILE A 193 -10.20 -1.86 1.97
N VAL A 194 -10.37 -3.18 1.87
CA VAL A 194 -11.65 -3.79 1.47
C VAL A 194 -12.76 -3.49 2.48
N LYS A 195 -12.45 -3.54 3.78
CA LYS A 195 -13.38 -3.17 4.85
C LYS A 195 -13.85 -1.72 4.72
N ASN A 196 -12.93 -0.77 4.60
CA ASN A 196 -13.24 0.65 4.50
C ASN A 196 -14.01 0.98 3.21
N ASP A 197 -13.68 0.32 2.10
CA ASP A 197 -14.41 0.46 0.83
C ASP A 197 -15.86 -0.05 0.96
N ARG A 198 -16.07 -1.21 1.59
CA ARG A 198 -17.42 -1.79 1.79
C ARG A 198 -18.28 -0.99 2.74
N LEU A 199 -17.71 -0.45 3.80
CA LEU A 199 -18.43 0.39 4.76
C LEU A 199 -18.80 1.77 4.16
N GLY A 200 -18.06 2.22 3.14
CA GLY A 200 -18.27 3.51 2.51
C GLY A 200 -17.88 4.70 3.37
N ASP A 201 -17.26 4.47 4.52
CA ASP A 201 -16.87 5.51 5.48
C ASP A 201 -15.73 6.38 4.95
N ARG A 202 -14.93 5.82 4.05
CA ARG A 202 -13.77 6.49 3.45
C ARG A 202 -13.74 6.31 1.94
N PHE A 203 -13.16 7.27 1.27
CA PHE A 203 -12.93 7.15 -0.17
C PHE A 203 -11.65 6.36 -0.43
N ILE A 204 -11.79 5.17 -0.99
CA ILE A 204 -10.65 4.37 -1.46
C ILE A 204 -10.51 4.54 -2.98
N PRO A 205 -9.36 5.04 -3.49
CA PRO A 205 -9.13 5.16 -4.93
C PRO A 205 -9.26 3.83 -5.66
N LEU A 206 -9.76 3.85 -6.89
CA LEU A 206 -10.07 2.63 -7.66
C LEU A 206 -8.87 1.70 -7.81
N CYS A 207 -7.67 2.26 -8.05
CA CYS A 207 -6.46 1.46 -8.20
C CYS A 207 -6.01 0.83 -6.87
N THR A 208 -6.26 1.52 -5.75
CA THR A 208 -5.97 1.00 -4.40
C THR A 208 -6.92 -0.13 -3.99
N ARG A 209 -8.16 -0.14 -4.48
CA ARG A 209 -9.11 -1.25 -4.23
C ARG A 209 -8.67 -2.57 -4.83
N ASN A 210 -7.94 -2.50 -5.94
CA ASN A 210 -7.56 -3.67 -6.74
C ASN A 210 -6.21 -4.26 -6.35
N LEU A 211 -5.66 -3.82 -5.21
CA LEU A 211 -4.44 -4.37 -4.61
C LEU A 211 -4.66 -5.77 -4.03
#